data_c22720331d8d399b91594a0ee303fc96
#
_entry.id   c22720331d8d399b91594a0ee303fc96
#
_cell.length_a   1.000
_cell.length_b   1.000
_cell.length_c   1.000
_cell.angle_alpha   90.00
_cell.angle_beta   90.00
_cell.angle_gamma   90.00
#
_symmetry.space_group_name_H-M   'P 1'
#
loop_
_entity.id
_entity.type
_entity.pdbx_description
1 polymer ?
#
loop_
_entity_poly.entity_id
_entity_poly.type
_entity_poly.pdbx_seq_one_letter_code
_entity_poly.pdbx_strand_id
1 'polypeptide(L)'
;MIKRLILTAVLFVLSEPSSMAQSSREYAVMSRSAWSAFECSALAAQFKDTKEQERLFLYGYKEGKTFIAALQARKIDQRDLSSETPWLMGLLLEGPTPDFMLGRVYEAAQEAALKPVLKTADSLNPDDLRRTLAQNEYNKMNCRLIGPPK
;
A
#
# COMPACT_ATOMS: atom_id res chain seq x y z
N MET A 1 -13.72 44.75 -58.89
CA MET A 1 -13.78 43.28 -58.59
C MET A 1 -13.03 43.04 -57.29
N ILE A 2 -13.75 42.95 -56.19
CA ILE A 2 -13.17 42.74 -54.86
C ILE A 2 -13.31 41.24 -54.49
N LYS A 3 -12.18 40.52 -54.46
CA LYS A 3 -12.13 39.13 -54.01
C LYS A 3 -12.20 39.11 -52.50
N ARG A 4 -13.30 38.56 -51.94
CA ARG A 4 -13.43 38.28 -50.52
C ARG A 4 -12.68 36.99 -50.20
N LEU A 5 -11.62 37.06 -49.38
CA LEU A 5 -10.96 35.93 -48.76
C LEU A 5 -11.79 35.50 -47.55
N ILE A 6 -12.31 34.29 -47.57
CA ILE A 6 -12.98 33.67 -46.43
C ILE A 6 -11.89 32.91 -45.66
N LEU A 7 -11.52 33.41 -44.47
CA LEU A 7 -10.58 32.73 -43.54
C LEU A 7 -11.37 31.75 -42.68
N THR A 8 -11.24 30.48 -42.98
CA THR A 8 -11.88 29.39 -42.19
C THR A 8 -10.98 29.06 -40.99
N ALA A 9 -11.39 29.54 -39.82
CA ALA A 9 -10.72 29.18 -38.57
C ALA A 9 -11.13 27.73 -38.16
N VAL A 10 -10.20 26.79 -38.24
CA VAL A 10 -10.35 25.43 -37.71
C VAL A 10 -10.08 25.46 -36.21
N LEU A 11 -11.14 25.35 -35.40
CA LEU A 11 -10.99 25.15 -33.96
C LEU A 11 -10.51 23.72 -33.71
N PHE A 12 -9.25 23.58 -33.32
CA PHE A 12 -8.72 22.34 -32.78
C PHE A 12 -9.22 22.22 -31.33
N VAL A 13 -10.22 21.36 -31.08
CA VAL A 13 -10.63 20.97 -29.73
C VAL A 13 -9.59 19.98 -29.24
N LEU A 14 -8.67 20.43 -28.40
CA LEU A 14 -7.76 19.55 -27.64
C LEU A 14 -8.59 18.83 -26.58
N SER A 15 -8.97 17.60 -26.87
CA SER A 15 -9.53 16.69 -25.87
C SER A 15 -8.39 16.29 -24.92
N GLU A 16 -8.30 16.97 -23.77
CA GLU A 16 -7.43 16.50 -22.70
C GLU A 16 -7.94 15.13 -22.20
N PRO A 17 -7.08 14.12 -22.06
CA PRO A 17 -7.48 12.88 -21.44
C PRO A 17 -7.89 13.18 -19.99
N SER A 18 -9.16 12.99 -19.67
CA SER A 18 -9.68 13.11 -18.31
C SER A 18 -8.93 12.10 -17.44
N SER A 19 -7.90 12.55 -16.74
CA SER A 19 -7.30 11.79 -15.66
C SER A 19 -8.42 11.56 -14.63
N MET A 20 -8.97 10.36 -14.61
CA MET A 20 -9.98 9.97 -13.63
C MET A 20 -9.37 10.15 -12.25
N ALA A 21 -9.82 11.17 -11.53
CA ALA A 21 -9.38 11.41 -10.15
C ALA A 21 -9.76 10.17 -9.31
N GLN A 22 -8.81 9.63 -8.56
CA GLN A 22 -9.06 8.51 -7.67
C GLN A 22 -10.18 8.85 -6.68
N SER A 23 -11.07 7.90 -6.46
CA SER A 23 -12.19 8.04 -5.51
C SER A 23 -11.69 8.00 -4.06
N SER A 24 -12.48 8.53 -3.15
CA SER A 24 -12.26 8.42 -1.70
C SER A 24 -11.96 6.98 -1.27
N ARG A 25 -12.77 6.04 -1.74
CA ARG A 25 -12.60 4.61 -1.41
C ARG A 25 -11.31 4.01 -1.95
N GLU A 26 -10.91 4.36 -3.17
CA GLU A 26 -9.64 3.87 -3.74
C GLU A 26 -8.45 4.32 -2.89
N TYR A 27 -8.44 5.59 -2.46
CA TYR A 27 -7.41 6.05 -1.53
C TYR A 27 -7.44 5.31 -0.19
N ALA A 28 -8.63 5.07 0.37
CA ALA A 28 -8.75 4.35 1.64
C ALA A 28 -8.28 2.90 1.53
N VAL A 29 -8.57 2.20 0.42
CA VAL A 29 -8.08 0.83 0.14
C VAL A 29 -6.56 0.75 0.10
N MET A 30 -5.85 1.81 -0.31
CA MET A 30 -4.39 1.84 -0.30
C MET A 30 -3.78 1.65 1.10
N SER A 31 -4.48 2.04 2.16
CA SER A 31 -4.06 1.79 3.54
C SER A 31 -3.97 0.28 3.83
N ARG A 32 -4.98 -0.48 3.42
CA ARG A 32 -5.01 -1.95 3.55
C ARG A 32 -3.96 -2.61 2.67
N SER A 33 -3.79 -2.12 1.45
CA SER A 33 -2.74 -2.60 0.54
C SER A 33 -1.36 -2.41 1.14
N ALA A 34 -1.08 -1.25 1.74
CA ALA A 34 0.18 -0.97 2.41
C ALA A 34 0.40 -1.88 3.61
N TRP A 35 -0.60 -2.04 4.47
CA TRP A 35 -0.53 -2.93 5.64
C TRP A 35 -0.20 -4.37 5.23
N SER A 36 -1.01 -4.96 4.32
CA SER A 36 -0.80 -6.33 3.88
C SER A 36 0.52 -6.54 3.15
N ALA A 37 0.99 -5.55 2.40
CA ALA A 37 2.29 -5.61 1.75
C ALA A 37 3.44 -5.62 2.77
N PHE A 38 3.34 -4.84 3.85
CA PHE A 38 4.32 -4.83 4.93
C PHE A 38 4.35 -6.14 5.71
N GLU A 39 3.18 -6.71 6.04
CA GLU A 39 3.09 -8.06 6.64
C GLU A 39 3.78 -9.11 5.76
N CYS A 40 3.46 -9.12 4.47
CA CYS A 40 4.05 -10.06 3.52
C CYS A 40 5.55 -9.84 3.29
N SER A 41 6.03 -8.60 3.32
CA SER A 41 7.45 -8.27 3.26
C SER A 41 8.20 -8.84 4.46
N ALA A 42 7.64 -8.71 5.67
CA ALA A 42 8.23 -9.27 6.88
C ALA A 42 8.30 -10.80 6.84
N LEU A 43 7.26 -11.45 6.32
CA LEU A 43 7.24 -12.91 6.14
C LEU A 43 8.29 -13.36 5.12
N ALA A 44 8.43 -12.66 3.98
CA ALA A 44 9.42 -12.97 2.95
C ALA A 44 10.85 -12.90 3.50
N ALA A 45 11.12 -11.95 4.40
CA ALA A 45 12.41 -11.84 5.08
C ALA A 45 12.77 -13.09 5.90
N GLN A 46 11.80 -13.74 6.55
CA GLN A 46 12.05 -14.92 7.38
C GLN A 46 12.53 -16.14 6.58
N PHE A 47 12.07 -16.31 5.34
CA PHE A 47 12.57 -17.38 4.46
C PHE A 47 13.63 -16.90 3.45
N LYS A 48 14.21 -15.71 3.70
CA LYS A 48 15.37 -15.15 2.97
C LYS A 48 15.11 -14.86 1.48
N ASP A 49 13.88 -14.61 1.07
CA ASP A 49 13.56 -14.09 -0.26
C ASP A 49 13.67 -12.56 -0.26
N THR A 50 14.90 -12.08 -0.40
CA THR A 50 15.21 -10.64 -0.35
C THR A 50 14.57 -9.85 -1.49
N LYS A 51 14.42 -10.46 -2.67
CA LYS A 51 13.77 -9.80 -3.82
C LYS A 51 12.29 -9.59 -3.57
N GLU A 52 11.63 -10.60 -3.03
CA GLU A 52 10.22 -10.51 -2.71
C GLU A 52 9.97 -9.58 -1.52
N GLN A 53 10.82 -9.63 -0.51
CA GLN A 53 10.81 -8.68 0.60
C GLN A 53 10.87 -7.24 0.11
N GLU A 54 11.82 -6.92 -0.76
CA GLU A 54 12.01 -5.58 -1.32
C GLU A 54 10.80 -5.15 -2.18
N ARG A 55 10.31 -6.02 -3.06
CA ARG A 55 9.15 -5.76 -3.93
C ARG A 55 7.93 -5.36 -3.10
N LEU A 56 7.62 -6.15 -2.08
CA LEU A 56 6.47 -5.94 -1.21
C LEU A 56 6.64 -4.69 -0.34
N PHE A 57 7.84 -4.48 0.20
CA PHE A 57 8.15 -3.28 0.97
C PHE A 57 7.96 -2.01 0.14
N LEU A 58 8.54 -1.95 -1.06
CA LEU A 58 8.44 -0.78 -1.94
C LEU A 58 7.00 -0.52 -2.39
N TYR A 59 6.24 -1.58 -2.67
CA TYR A 59 4.82 -1.45 -2.97
C TYR A 59 4.04 -0.90 -1.78
N GLY A 60 4.19 -1.48 -0.59
CA GLY A 60 3.53 -1.00 0.62
C GLY A 60 3.89 0.43 0.97
N TYR A 61 5.16 0.81 0.80
CA TYR A 61 5.64 2.16 1.02
C TYR A 61 4.97 3.16 0.06
N LYS A 62 4.90 2.83 -1.23
CA LYS A 62 4.23 3.67 -2.25
C LYS A 62 2.74 3.87 -1.94
N GLU A 63 2.02 2.78 -1.68
CA GLU A 63 0.59 2.83 -1.36
C GLU A 63 0.35 3.64 -0.08
N GLY A 64 1.15 3.40 0.96
CA GLY A 64 1.06 4.13 2.22
C GLY A 64 1.34 5.62 2.09
N LYS A 65 2.34 6.02 1.30
CA LYS A 65 2.62 7.45 1.00
C LYS A 65 1.44 8.11 0.30
N THR A 66 0.86 7.43 -0.69
CA THR A 66 -0.30 7.95 -1.44
C THR A 66 -1.52 8.09 -0.53
N PHE A 67 -1.79 7.09 0.31
CA PHE A 67 -2.86 7.13 1.30
C PHE A 67 -2.69 8.31 2.28
N ILE A 68 -1.52 8.47 2.89
CA ILE A 68 -1.26 9.56 3.85
C ILE A 68 -1.43 10.93 3.17
N ALA A 69 -0.92 11.09 1.95
CA ALA A 69 -1.08 12.34 1.21
C ALA A 69 -2.55 12.65 0.92
N ALA A 70 -3.35 11.65 0.53
CA ALA A 70 -4.78 11.81 0.31
C ALA A 70 -5.53 12.13 1.61
N LEU A 71 -5.15 11.52 2.72
CA LEU A 71 -5.72 11.78 4.04
C LEU A 71 -5.45 13.23 4.48
N GLN A 72 -4.21 13.69 4.36
CA GLN A 72 -3.82 15.07 4.68
C GLN A 72 -4.51 16.09 3.77
N ALA A 73 -4.75 15.75 2.51
CA ALA A 73 -5.48 16.56 1.55
C ALA A 73 -7.02 16.47 1.71
N ARG A 74 -7.53 15.74 2.71
CA ARG A 74 -8.97 15.51 2.98
C ARG A 74 -9.73 14.94 1.77
N LYS A 75 -9.08 14.06 1.02
CA LYS A 75 -9.67 13.37 -0.15
C LYS A 75 -10.36 12.05 0.22
N ILE A 76 -10.33 11.67 1.48
CA ILE A 76 -10.92 10.41 1.99
C ILE A 76 -12.07 10.74 2.92
N ASP A 77 -13.24 10.25 2.56
CA ASP A 77 -14.44 10.38 3.39
C ASP A 77 -14.34 9.52 4.66
N GLN A 78 -14.91 10.00 5.76
CA GLN A 78 -14.86 9.31 7.05
C GLN A 78 -15.41 7.87 6.98
N ARG A 79 -16.44 7.64 6.16
CA ARG A 79 -17.03 6.31 5.96
C ARG A 79 -16.00 5.35 5.35
N ASP A 80 -15.36 5.77 4.25
CA ASP A 80 -14.38 4.95 3.56
C ASP A 80 -13.15 4.72 4.43
N LEU A 81 -12.70 5.74 5.15
CA LEU A 81 -11.61 5.63 6.12
C LEU A 81 -11.92 4.57 7.17
N SER A 82 -13.12 4.60 7.76
CA SER A 82 -13.49 3.67 8.81
C SER A 82 -13.70 2.23 8.33
N SER A 83 -14.14 2.04 7.06
CA SER A 83 -14.44 0.72 6.51
C SER A 83 -13.23 0.03 5.90
N GLU A 84 -12.28 0.78 5.36
CA GLU A 84 -11.18 0.23 4.56
C GLU A 84 -9.83 0.26 5.29
N THR A 85 -9.64 1.19 6.23
CA THR A 85 -8.34 1.32 6.91
C THR A 85 -8.25 0.35 8.10
N PRO A 86 -7.17 -0.45 8.21
CA PRO A 86 -6.91 -1.23 9.40
C PRO A 86 -6.90 -0.32 10.63
N TRP A 87 -7.68 -0.66 11.66
CA TRP A 87 -7.87 0.21 12.83
C TRP A 87 -6.54 0.57 13.51
N LEU A 88 -5.64 -0.41 13.63
CA LEU A 88 -4.32 -0.20 14.22
C LEU A 88 -3.47 0.76 13.38
N MET A 89 -3.54 0.67 12.06
CA MET A 89 -2.86 1.63 11.18
C MET A 89 -3.35 3.05 11.45
N GLY A 90 -4.66 3.25 11.62
CA GLY A 90 -5.24 4.55 11.93
C GLY A 90 -4.66 5.19 13.20
N LEU A 91 -4.37 4.39 14.23
CA LEU A 91 -3.75 4.86 15.48
C LEU A 91 -2.26 5.25 15.34
N LEU A 92 -1.60 4.79 14.27
CA LEU A 92 -0.17 5.01 14.06
C LEU A 92 0.14 6.19 13.12
N LEU A 93 -0.91 6.83 12.58
CA LEU A 93 -0.78 7.96 11.63
C LEU A 93 -0.53 9.31 12.34
N GLU A 94 0.21 9.29 13.42
CA GLU A 94 0.66 10.48 14.15
C GLU A 94 2.18 10.59 14.07
N GLY A 95 2.66 11.76 13.71
CA GLY A 95 4.10 12.02 13.64
C GLY A 95 4.46 13.19 12.73
N PRO A 96 5.73 13.60 12.76
CA PRO A 96 6.19 14.82 12.08
C PRO A 96 6.24 14.68 10.55
N THR A 97 6.40 13.46 10.04
CA THR A 97 6.51 13.19 8.59
C THR A 97 5.75 11.93 8.18
N PRO A 98 5.31 11.83 6.92
CA PRO A 98 4.74 10.59 6.39
C PRO A 98 5.66 9.37 6.53
N ASP A 99 6.97 9.54 6.38
CA ASP A 99 7.94 8.46 6.51
C ASP A 99 8.04 7.94 7.94
N PHE A 100 7.98 8.84 8.93
CA PHE A 100 7.91 8.45 10.34
C PHE A 100 6.64 7.64 10.63
N MET A 101 5.49 8.10 10.15
CA MET A 101 4.21 7.39 10.30
C MET A 101 4.28 5.99 9.67
N LEU A 102 4.82 5.88 8.44
CA LEU A 102 4.97 4.60 7.75
C LEU A 102 5.96 3.67 8.42
N GLY A 103 7.02 4.18 9.03
CA GLY A 103 7.94 3.37 9.84
C GLY A 103 7.21 2.70 11.01
N ARG A 104 6.36 3.44 11.74
CA ARG A 104 5.52 2.89 12.82
C ARG A 104 4.52 1.85 12.31
N VAL A 105 3.89 2.13 11.17
CA VAL A 105 2.95 1.20 10.52
C VAL A 105 3.66 -0.08 10.10
N TYR A 106 4.85 0.04 9.49
CA TYR A 106 5.67 -1.11 9.07
C TYR A 106 6.04 -2.00 10.27
N GLU A 107 6.52 -1.39 11.36
CA GLU A 107 6.88 -2.12 12.58
C GLU A 107 5.69 -2.89 13.15
N ALA A 108 4.54 -2.24 13.25
CA ALA A 108 3.33 -2.89 13.76
C ALA A 108 2.81 -4.01 12.85
N ALA A 109 2.83 -3.83 11.53
CA ALA A 109 2.47 -4.86 10.58
C ALA A 109 3.44 -6.04 10.63
N GLN A 110 4.75 -5.77 10.76
CA GLN A 110 5.77 -6.78 10.96
C GLN A 110 5.53 -7.58 12.26
N GLU A 111 5.26 -6.90 13.37
CA GLU A 111 4.95 -7.57 14.64
C GLU A 111 3.72 -8.48 14.50
N ALA A 112 2.65 -7.97 13.90
CA ALA A 112 1.42 -8.74 13.69
C ALA A 112 1.67 -10.01 12.86
N ALA A 113 2.40 -9.90 11.75
CA ALA A 113 2.70 -11.03 10.87
C ALA A 113 3.66 -12.05 11.51
N LEU A 114 4.65 -11.58 12.26
CA LEU A 114 5.70 -12.43 12.82
C LEU A 114 5.37 -13.04 14.17
N LYS A 115 4.40 -12.51 14.89
CA LYS A 115 4.00 -13.05 16.21
C LYS A 115 3.77 -14.56 16.20
N PRO A 116 2.94 -15.14 15.29
CA PRO A 116 2.73 -16.59 15.22
C PRO A 116 3.94 -17.36 14.66
N VAL A 117 4.88 -16.67 14.00
CA VAL A 117 6.07 -17.27 13.42
C VAL A 117 7.20 -17.39 14.44
N LEU A 118 7.40 -16.35 15.25
CA LEU A 118 8.54 -16.27 16.16
C LEU A 118 8.37 -17.10 17.42
N LYS A 119 7.13 -17.28 17.89
CA LYS A 119 6.85 -17.95 19.15
C LYS A 119 5.70 -18.95 19.02
N THR A 120 5.87 -20.11 19.69
CA THR A 120 4.76 -21.02 19.97
C THR A 120 4.66 -21.13 21.50
N ALA A 121 3.49 -20.77 22.03
CA ALA A 121 3.30 -20.55 23.47
C ALA A 121 4.34 -19.54 23.99
N ASP A 122 5.11 -19.88 25.02
CA ASP A 122 6.10 -18.99 25.63
C ASP A 122 7.53 -19.19 25.11
N SER A 123 7.72 -20.09 24.13
CA SER A 123 9.05 -20.44 23.62
C SER A 123 9.29 -19.86 22.24
N LEU A 124 10.52 -19.38 22.00
CA LEU A 124 10.97 -18.98 20.66
C LEU A 124 11.11 -20.20 19.77
N ASN A 125 10.56 -20.10 18.57
CA ASN A 125 10.69 -21.15 17.56
C ASN A 125 12.12 -21.21 17.00
N PRO A 126 12.69 -22.42 16.76
CA PRO A 126 13.94 -22.58 16.04
C PRO A 126 13.87 -22.02 14.62
N ASP A 127 15.01 -21.66 14.02
CA ASP A 127 15.10 -21.00 12.72
C ASP A 127 14.37 -21.75 11.60
N ASP A 128 14.51 -23.08 11.55
CA ASP A 128 13.86 -23.88 10.51
C ASP A 128 12.33 -23.90 10.65
N LEU A 129 11.83 -23.93 11.89
CA LEU A 129 10.40 -23.84 12.15
C LEU A 129 9.88 -22.44 11.79
N ARG A 130 10.60 -21.39 12.18
CA ARG A 130 10.24 -20.00 11.81
C ARG A 130 10.13 -19.82 10.29
N ARG A 131 11.09 -20.37 9.55
CA ARG A 131 11.08 -20.34 8.07
C ARG A 131 9.85 -21.03 7.50
N THR A 132 9.54 -22.23 8.00
CA THR A 132 8.39 -23.01 7.56
C THR A 132 7.08 -22.28 7.88
N LEU A 133 6.92 -21.78 9.10
CA LEU A 133 5.73 -21.04 9.51
C LEU A 133 5.54 -19.77 8.71
N ALA A 134 6.62 -19.01 8.49
CA ALA A 134 6.57 -17.79 7.67
C ALA A 134 6.12 -18.09 6.23
N GLN A 135 6.60 -19.16 5.63
CA GLN A 135 6.21 -19.57 4.29
C GLN A 135 4.74 -19.99 4.23
N ASN A 136 4.25 -20.67 5.25
CA ASN A 136 2.86 -21.07 5.35
C ASN A 136 1.93 -19.84 5.49
N GLU A 137 2.26 -18.89 6.37
CA GLU A 137 1.48 -17.66 6.52
C GLU A 137 1.54 -16.80 5.25
N TYR A 138 2.71 -16.68 4.61
CA TYR A 138 2.88 -16.00 3.34
C TYR A 138 1.94 -16.55 2.25
N ASN A 139 1.85 -17.90 2.14
CA ASN A 139 0.97 -18.54 1.17
C ASN A 139 -0.51 -18.37 1.54
N LYS A 140 -0.87 -18.51 2.81
CA LYS A 140 -2.22 -18.32 3.34
C LYS A 140 -2.76 -16.91 3.09
N MET A 141 -1.91 -15.91 3.24
CA MET A 141 -2.24 -14.50 2.98
C MET A 141 -2.24 -14.14 1.48
N ASN A 142 -1.93 -15.08 0.58
CA ASN A 142 -1.82 -14.85 -0.85
C ASN A 142 -0.83 -13.72 -1.22
N CYS A 143 0.25 -13.59 -0.51
CA CYS A 143 1.22 -12.50 -0.65
C CYS A 143 1.77 -12.33 -2.07
N ARG A 144 1.83 -13.41 -2.85
CA ARG A 144 2.26 -13.37 -4.27
C ARG A 144 1.37 -12.51 -5.15
N LEU A 145 0.10 -12.33 -4.75
CA LEU A 145 -0.88 -11.54 -5.50
C LEU A 145 -0.91 -10.07 -5.10
N ILE A 146 -0.15 -9.70 -4.06
CA ILE A 146 -0.09 -8.32 -3.59
C ILE A 146 0.89 -7.52 -4.46
N GLY A 147 0.43 -6.38 -4.95
CA GLY A 147 1.20 -5.48 -5.79
C GLY A 147 1.20 -5.86 -7.28
N PRO A 148 2.00 -5.16 -8.09
CA PRO A 148 2.09 -5.45 -9.52
C PRO A 148 2.66 -6.87 -9.76
N PRO A 149 2.23 -7.55 -10.84
CA PRO A 149 2.76 -8.85 -11.19
C PRO A 149 4.29 -8.78 -11.39
N LYS A 150 4.94 -9.92 -11.12
CA LYS A 150 6.40 -10.10 -11.30
C LYS A 150 6.78 -10.13 -12.77
#